data_7e12f714397530fad0ab67ba91a94073
#
_entry.id   7e12f714397530fad0ab67ba91a94073
#
_cell.length_a   1.000
_cell.length_b   1.000
_cell.length_c   1.000
_cell.angle_alpha   90.00
_cell.angle_beta   90.00
_cell.angle_gamma   90.00
#
_symmetry.space_group_name_H-M   'P 1'
#
loop_
_entity.id
_entity.type
_entity.pdbx_description
1 polymer ?
#
loop_
_entity_poly.entity_id
_entity_poly.type
_entity_poly.pdbx_seq_one_letter_code
_entity_poly.pdbx_strand_id
1 'polypeptide(L)'
;MEKGSRRGLLKNSANVAVGAAAVAAGVALVADKAQAQPKMEKRSPYPAPNPPPASPPMFSRAVAYGNMLFLSGVGYHKEGDIEVHTRGVLDELKKNLEDAGSSLTKCLKVTVLLAHGEDYDRMNAVYRSYDWGKVPPVRTTTAAAWVPGNSLVEIDVIAYI
;
A
#
# COMPACT_ATOMS: atom_id res chain seq x y z
N MET A 1 33.22 -21.95 47.36
CA MET A 1 32.79 -21.33 46.08
C MET A 1 31.29 -21.60 45.87
N GLU A 2 30.46 -20.68 46.29
CA GLU A 2 29.01 -20.83 46.33
C GLU A 2 28.37 -20.23 45.05
N LYS A 3 27.54 -21.03 44.43
CA LYS A 3 26.79 -20.62 43.23
C LYS A 3 25.59 -19.76 43.65
N GLY A 4 25.65 -18.45 43.41
CA GLY A 4 24.56 -17.51 43.64
C GLY A 4 23.38 -17.77 42.66
N SER A 5 22.24 -18.13 43.23
CA SER A 5 20.98 -18.38 42.55
C SER A 5 20.29 -17.07 42.12
N ARG A 6 19.88 -16.97 40.83
CA ARG A 6 19.17 -15.81 40.22
C ARG A 6 17.69 -15.67 40.66
N ARG A 7 17.26 -16.26 41.80
CA ARG A 7 15.86 -16.23 42.27
C ARG A 7 15.55 -15.23 43.38
N GLY A 8 16.46 -14.31 43.73
CA GLY A 8 16.34 -13.41 44.86
C GLY A 8 15.87 -11.98 44.60
N LEU A 9 15.51 -11.59 43.36
CA LEU A 9 15.30 -10.17 43.00
C LEU A 9 13.83 -9.72 42.87
N LEU A 10 12.87 -10.49 43.35
CA LEU A 10 11.43 -10.15 43.21
C LEU A 10 10.67 -10.13 44.54
N LYS A 11 11.31 -9.76 45.66
CA LYS A 11 10.58 -9.53 46.91
C LYS A 11 11.16 -8.32 47.65
N ASN A 12 10.70 -7.12 47.24
CA ASN A 12 10.64 -5.95 48.15
C ASN A 12 9.85 -4.84 47.47
N SER A 13 8.55 -4.86 47.58
CA SER A 13 7.67 -3.71 47.44
C SER A 13 6.88 -3.61 48.73
N ALA A 14 7.49 -3.00 49.75
CA ALA A 14 6.81 -2.60 50.96
C ALA A 14 6.44 -1.12 50.85
N ASN A 15 5.17 -0.88 50.95
CA ASN A 15 4.42 0.29 51.39
C ASN A 15 5.22 1.52 51.78
N VAL A 16 4.98 2.65 51.09
CA VAL A 16 5.04 3.98 51.69
C VAL A 16 3.69 4.66 51.37
N ALA A 17 2.86 4.74 52.40
CA ALA A 17 1.72 5.63 52.46
C ALA A 17 2.19 6.97 53.00
N VAL A 18 2.11 8.07 52.25
CA VAL A 18 2.17 9.43 52.78
C VAL A 18 1.23 10.34 52.04
N GLY A 19 0.23 10.84 52.76
CA GLY A 19 -0.25 12.20 52.79
C GLY A 19 -0.93 12.78 51.53
N ALA A 20 -2.24 12.87 51.64
CA ALA A 20 -3.07 13.73 50.80
C ALA A 20 -2.70 15.21 50.90
N ALA A 21 -2.46 15.87 49.79
CA ALA A 21 -2.70 17.29 49.60
C ALA A 21 -3.30 17.50 48.22
N ALA A 22 -4.57 17.90 48.21
CA ALA A 22 -5.31 18.23 47.02
C ALA A 22 -4.71 19.48 46.36
N VAL A 23 -4.25 19.35 45.12
CA VAL A 23 -4.14 20.47 44.17
C VAL A 23 -5.00 20.09 42.97
N ALA A 24 -6.18 20.64 42.90
CA ALA A 24 -7.05 20.64 41.74
C ALA A 24 -6.41 21.49 40.65
N ALA A 25 -5.50 20.94 39.90
CA ALA A 25 -5.08 21.46 38.59
C ALA A 25 -5.70 20.54 37.55
N GLY A 26 -6.66 21.07 36.79
CA GLY A 26 -7.34 20.36 35.70
C GLY A 26 -6.35 19.89 34.66
N VAL A 27 -5.86 18.68 34.78
CA VAL A 27 -5.25 17.97 33.68
C VAL A 27 -6.40 17.46 32.82
N ALA A 28 -6.76 18.22 31.78
CA ALA A 28 -7.57 17.69 30.70
C ALA A 28 -6.81 16.47 30.14
N LEU A 29 -7.27 15.28 30.49
CA LEU A 29 -6.90 14.06 29.79
C LEU A 29 -7.36 14.25 28.34
N VAL A 30 -6.43 14.70 27.49
CA VAL A 30 -6.55 14.52 26.06
C VAL A 30 -6.55 13.01 25.86
N ALA A 31 -7.74 12.43 25.80
CA ALA A 31 -7.90 11.06 25.32
C ALA A 31 -7.40 11.07 23.89
N ASP A 32 -6.12 10.73 23.73
CA ASP A 32 -5.55 10.42 22.43
C ASP A 32 -6.47 9.33 21.85
N LYS A 33 -7.23 9.70 20.81
CA LYS A 33 -8.04 8.72 20.10
C LYS A 33 -7.07 7.72 19.52
N ALA A 34 -6.82 6.64 20.25
CA ALA A 34 -6.08 5.52 19.75
C ALA A 34 -6.71 5.14 18.42
N GLN A 35 -6.07 5.52 17.31
CA GLN A 35 -6.51 5.12 15.99
C GLN A 35 -6.49 3.59 16.01
N ALA A 36 -7.68 2.99 15.87
CA ALA A 36 -7.80 1.54 15.83
C ALA A 36 -6.81 1.03 14.77
N GLN A 37 -5.91 0.17 15.18
CA GLN A 37 -4.93 -0.42 14.25
C GLN A 37 -5.68 -1.12 13.13
N PRO A 38 -5.26 -0.97 11.87
CA PRO A 38 -5.90 -1.62 10.74
C PRO A 38 -5.96 -3.13 10.99
N LYS A 39 -7.13 -3.73 10.81
CA LYS A 39 -7.30 -5.17 10.97
C LYS A 39 -6.41 -5.91 9.97
N MET A 40 -5.54 -6.78 10.48
CA MET A 40 -4.59 -7.55 9.68
C MET A 40 -5.30 -8.74 9.03
N GLU A 41 -6.19 -8.46 8.09
CA GLU A 41 -6.89 -9.47 7.28
C GLU A 41 -6.91 -9.06 5.82
N LYS A 42 -6.97 -10.06 4.94
CA LYS A 42 -7.11 -9.88 3.50
C LYS A 42 -8.54 -9.42 3.18
N ARG A 43 -8.69 -8.29 2.51
CA ARG A 43 -9.99 -7.75 2.12
C ARG A 43 -9.95 -7.08 0.75
N SER A 44 -11.12 -6.95 0.10
CA SER A 44 -11.26 -6.05 -1.04
C SER A 44 -11.23 -4.60 -0.55
N PRO A 45 -10.47 -3.70 -1.19
CA PRO A 45 -10.54 -2.26 -0.92
C PRO A 45 -11.76 -1.61 -1.59
N TYR A 46 -12.43 -2.31 -2.49
CA TYR A 46 -13.59 -1.82 -3.24
C TYR A 46 -14.89 -2.37 -2.65
N PRO A 47 -16.02 -1.65 -2.84
CA PRO A 47 -17.33 -2.17 -2.49
C PRO A 47 -17.61 -3.47 -3.25
N ALA A 48 -18.41 -4.33 -2.62
CA ALA A 48 -18.87 -5.55 -3.28
C ALA A 48 -19.69 -5.20 -4.54
N PRO A 49 -19.51 -5.93 -5.64
CA PRO A 49 -20.29 -5.72 -6.83
C PRO A 49 -21.76 -6.06 -6.59
N ASN A 50 -22.64 -5.26 -7.16
CA ASN A 50 -24.09 -5.49 -7.10
C ASN A 50 -24.70 -5.42 -8.51
N PRO A 51 -25.26 -6.51 -9.06
CA PRO A 51 -25.35 -7.85 -8.46
C PRO A 51 -23.98 -8.55 -8.31
N PRO A 52 -23.87 -9.54 -7.40
CA PRO A 52 -22.65 -10.33 -7.31
C PRO A 52 -22.40 -11.11 -8.61
N PRO A 53 -21.13 -11.36 -8.98
CA PRO A 53 -20.82 -12.11 -10.18
C PRO A 53 -21.33 -13.57 -10.09
N ALA A 54 -21.73 -14.14 -11.21
CA ALA A 54 -22.24 -15.49 -11.30
C ALA A 54 -21.19 -16.56 -10.91
N SER A 55 -19.90 -16.24 -11.01
CA SER A 55 -18.79 -17.08 -10.55
C SER A 55 -17.71 -16.22 -9.90
N PRO A 56 -16.90 -16.77 -8.96
CA PRO A 56 -15.77 -16.05 -8.40
C PRO A 56 -14.81 -15.60 -9.51
N PRO A 57 -14.27 -14.36 -9.43
CA PRO A 57 -13.27 -13.91 -10.39
C PRO A 57 -11.97 -14.70 -10.22
N MET A 58 -11.22 -14.90 -11.31
CA MET A 58 -9.95 -15.60 -11.29
C MET A 58 -8.93 -14.89 -10.37
N PHE A 59 -8.96 -13.57 -10.32
CA PHE A 59 -8.09 -12.74 -9.47
C PHE A 59 -8.83 -11.47 -9.05
N SER A 60 -8.30 -10.79 -8.05
CA SER A 60 -8.82 -9.51 -7.56
C SER A 60 -8.09 -8.35 -8.23
N ARG A 61 -8.82 -7.31 -8.62
CA ARG A 61 -8.24 -6.06 -9.13
C ARG A 61 -7.29 -5.41 -8.11
N ALA A 62 -7.63 -5.47 -6.83
CA ALA A 62 -6.74 -5.13 -5.73
C ALA A 62 -7.10 -5.91 -4.45
N VAL A 63 -6.11 -6.02 -3.58
CA VAL A 63 -6.24 -6.60 -2.23
C VAL A 63 -5.63 -5.65 -1.23
N ALA A 64 -6.31 -5.42 -0.11
CA ALA A 64 -5.76 -4.73 1.05
C ALA A 64 -5.44 -5.74 2.16
N TYR A 65 -4.33 -5.50 2.89
CA TYR A 65 -3.93 -6.22 4.09
C TYR A 65 -3.38 -5.22 5.11
N GLY A 66 -4.10 -5.02 6.21
CA GLY A 66 -3.86 -3.88 7.09
C GLY A 66 -4.06 -2.56 6.33
N ASN A 67 -3.03 -1.73 6.27
CA ASN A 67 -2.97 -0.51 5.46
C ASN A 67 -2.22 -0.70 4.12
N MET A 68 -1.70 -1.88 3.85
CA MET A 68 -1.04 -2.17 2.57
C MET A 68 -2.08 -2.46 1.47
N LEU A 69 -1.80 -1.99 0.27
CA LEU A 69 -2.62 -2.13 -0.92
C LEU A 69 -1.80 -2.74 -2.04
N PHE A 70 -2.29 -3.83 -2.62
CA PHE A 70 -1.68 -4.56 -3.72
C PHE A 70 -2.63 -4.47 -4.92
N LEU A 71 -2.22 -3.82 -6.00
CA LEU A 71 -2.96 -3.78 -7.25
C LEU A 71 -2.39 -4.80 -8.22
N SER A 72 -3.29 -5.47 -8.93
CA SER A 72 -2.90 -6.31 -10.08
C SER A 72 -2.35 -5.48 -11.23
N GLY A 73 -1.68 -6.14 -12.16
CA GLY A 73 -1.23 -5.51 -13.40
C GLY A 73 -2.39 -4.86 -14.16
N VAL A 74 -2.14 -3.67 -14.66
CA VAL A 74 -3.04 -2.90 -15.54
C VAL A 74 -2.37 -2.77 -16.88
N GLY A 75 -3.05 -3.24 -17.94
CA GLY A 75 -2.70 -3.06 -19.33
C GLY A 75 -3.68 -2.11 -20.03
N TYR A 76 -3.32 -1.64 -21.23
CA TYR A 76 -4.19 -0.79 -22.05
C TYR A 76 -4.49 -1.51 -23.37
N HIS A 77 -5.78 -1.73 -23.67
CA HIS A 77 -6.24 -2.64 -24.72
C HIS A 77 -6.90 -1.89 -25.91
N LYS A 78 -6.52 -0.63 -26.12
CA LYS A 78 -6.93 0.16 -27.27
C LYS A 78 -5.75 0.38 -28.20
N GLU A 79 -5.99 0.81 -29.41
CA GLU A 79 -4.94 1.16 -30.37
C GLU A 79 -4.11 2.36 -29.88
N GLY A 80 -2.83 2.34 -30.20
CA GLY A 80 -1.90 3.41 -29.85
C GLY A 80 -0.45 2.93 -29.79
N ASP A 81 0.44 3.87 -29.66
CA ASP A 81 1.85 3.61 -29.41
C ASP A 81 2.13 3.48 -27.91
N ILE A 82 3.40 3.27 -27.56
CA ILE A 82 3.80 3.10 -26.16
C ILE A 82 3.44 4.29 -25.26
N GLU A 83 3.45 5.51 -25.77
CA GLU A 83 3.11 6.69 -24.98
C GLU A 83 1.61 6.72 -24.67
N VAL A 84 0.76 6.37 -25.63
CA VAL A 84 -0.69 6.22 -25.45
C VAL A 84 -0.98 5.11 -24.46
N HIS A 85 -0.36 3.95 -24.61
CA HIS A 85 -0.53 2.82 -23.70
C HIS A 85 -0.07 3.17 -22.29
N THR A 86 1.09 3.79 -22.14
CA THR A 86 1.60 4.17 -20.82
C THR A 86 0.68 5.17 -20.13
N ARG A 87 0.17 6.16 -20.85
CA ARG A 87 -0.78 7.13 -20.29
C ARG A 87 -2.07 6.45 -19.85
N GLY A 88 -2.65 5.61 -20.70
CA GLY A 88 -3.88 4.87 -20.38
C GLY A 88 -3.73 3.97 -19.16
N VAL A 89 -2.60 3.27 -19.03
CA VAL A 89 -2.28 2.43 -17.87
C VAL A 89 -2.15 3.28 -16.60
N LEU A 90 -1.40 4.39 -16.65
CA LEU A 90 -1.17 5.23 -15.47
C LEU A 90 -2.44 5.97 -15.02
N ASP A 91 -3.29 6.40 -15.95
CA ASP A 91 -4.59 7.01 -15.64
C ASP A 91 -5.51 6.00 -14.95
N GLU A 92 -5.56 4.76 -15.44
CA GLU A 92 -6.34 3.70 -14.81
C GLU A 92 -5.79 3.30 -13.45
N LEU A 93 -4.47 3.17 -13.30
CA LEU A 93 -3.83 2.92 -12.00
C LEU A 93 -4.14 4.02 -11.00
N LYS A 94 -4.01 5.29 -11.41
CA LYS A 94 -4.36 6.44 -10.58
C LYS A 94 -5.80 6.34 -10.09
N LYS A 95 -6.74 6.10 -10.99
CA LYS A 95 -8.15 5.92 -10.64
C LYS A 95 -8.36 4.75 -9.67
N ASN A 96 -7.73 3.61 -9.91
CA ASN A 96 -7.85 2.41 -9.08
C ASN A 96 -7.31 2.64 -7.67
N LEU A 97 -6.22 3.40 -7.53
CA LEU A 97 -5.66 3.81 -6.24
C LEU A 97 -6.60 4.76 -5.50
N GLU A 98 -7.13 5.77 -6.17
CA GLU A 98 -8.07 6.74 -5.60
C GLU A 98 -9.36 6.06 -5.14
N ASP A 99 -9.94 5.16 -5.94
CA ASP A 99 -11.10 4.34 -5.60
C ASP A 99 -10.85 3.48 -4.34
N ALA A 100 -9.59 3.08 -4.10
CA ALA A 100 -9.18 2.30 -2.93
C ALA A 100 -8.76 3.16 -1.72
N GLY A 101 -8.86 4.50 -1.79
CA GLY A 101 -8.47 5.42 -0.71
C GLY A 101 -6.96 5.71 -0.66
N SER A 102 -6.25 5.48 -1.75
CA SER A 102 -4.80 5.72 -1.91
C SER A 102 -4.52 6.77 -3.00
N SER A 103 -3.29 6.83 -3.49
CA SER A 103 -2.87 7.71 -4.59
C SER A 103 -1.53 7.26 -5.18
N LEU A 104 -1.14 7.81 -6.33
CA LEU A 104 0.20 7.57 -6.90
C LEU A 104 1.33 8.00 -5.95
N THR A 105 1.14 9.06 -5.18
CA THR A 105 2.13 9.55 -4.21
C THR A 105 2.32 8.62 -3.01
N LYS A 106 1.43 7.65 -2.81
CA LYS A 106 1.50 6.61 -1.79
C LYS A 106 2.04 5.27 -2.30
N CYS A 107 2.44 5.20 -3.56
CA CYS A 107 3.07 4.00 -4.10
C CYS A 107 4.44 3.75 -3.47
N LEU A 108 4.68 2.50 -3.07
CA LEU A 108 5.94 2.03 -2.49
C LEU A 108 6.77 1.28 -3.51
N LYS A 109 6.12 0.49 -4.36
CA LYS A 109 6.75 -0.30 -5.40
C LYS A 109 5.93 -0.25 -6.69
N VAL A 110 6.63 -0.20 -7.81
CA VAL A 110 6.07 -0.28 -9.16
C VAL A 110 6.84 -1.34 -9.94
N THR A 111 6.12 -2.27 -10.58
CA THR A 111 6.68 -3.17 -11.57
C THR A 111 6.16 -2.76 -12.95
N VAL A 112 7.06 -2.63 -13.91
CA VAL A 112 6.73 -2.28 -15.30
C VAL A 112 7.18 -3.42 -16.20
N LEU A 113 6.24 -4.00 -16.92
CA LEU A 113 6.47 -5.00 -17.97
C LEU A 113 6.26 -4.33 -19.32
N LEU A 114 7.28 -4.34 -20.17
CA LEU A 114 7.22 -3.82 -21.54
C LEU A 114 7.10 -4.96 -22.54
N ALA A 115 6.29 -4.80 -23.57
CA ALA A 115 6.25 -5.76 -24.70
C ALA A 115 7.55 -5.69 -25.51
N HIS A 116 8.19 -4.51 -25.58
CA HIS A 116 9.42 -4.28 -26.33
C HIS A 116 10.40 -3.45 -25.52
N GLY A 117 11.66 -3.87 -25.45
CA GLY A 117 12.69 -3.18 -24.65
C GLY A 117 13.06 -1.81 -25.21
N GLU A 118 12.94 -1.62 -26.53
CA GLU A 118 13.16 -0.34 -27.20
C GLU A 118 12.19 0.76 -26.81
N ASP A 119 11.05 0.42 -26.22
CA ASP A 119 10.06 1.38 -25.74
C ASP A 119 10.40 2.02 -24.40
N TYR A 120 11.50 1.61 -23.77
CA TYR A 120 11.87 2.01 -22.42
C TYR A 120 11.94 3.55 -22.24
N ASP A 121 12.61 4.26 -23.14
CA ASP A 121 12.80 5.71 -23.00
C ASP A 121 11.50 6.48 -23.24
N ARG A 122 10.68 6.07 -24.20
CA ARG A 122 9.39 6.69 -24.50
C ARG A 122 8.38 6.44 -23.38
N MET A 123 8.33 5.22 -22.85
CA MET A 123 7.55 4.90 -21.65
C MET A 123 7.98 5.78 -20.47
N ASN A 124 9.29 5.92 -20.22
CA ASN A 124 9.82 6.75 -19.13
C ASN A 124 9.46 8.23 -19.27
N ALA A 125 9.40 8.77 -20.48
CA ALA A 125 8.99 10.15 -20.71
C ALA A 125 7.58 10.41 -20.19
N VAL A 126 6.63 9.50 -20.47
CA VAL A 126 5.26 9.57 -19.95
C VAL A 126 5.22 9.31 -18.44
N TYR A 127 5.92 8.27 -17.96
CA TYR A 127 5.95 7.91 -16.54
C TYR A 127 6.40 9.08 -15.65
N ARG A 128 7.39 9.86 -16.09
CA ARG A 128 7.92 11.05 -15.37
C ARG A 128 6.94 12.22 -15.32
N SER A 129 5.93 12.26 -16.15
CA SER A 129 4.92 13.33 -16.16
C SER A 129 3.87 13.17 -15.06
N TYR A 130 3.85 12.04 -14.36
CA TYR A 130 2.94 11.78 -13.24
C TYR A 130 3.59 12.13 -11.90
N ASP A 131 2.76 12.56 -10.95
CA ASP A 131 3.22 12.89 -9.59
C ASP A 131 3.37 11.64 -8.73
N TRP A 132 4.59 11.24 -8.46
CA TRP A 132 4.96 10.13 -7.58
C TRP A 132 5.32 10.57 -6.16
N GLY A 133 5.10 11.84 -5.81
CA GLY A 133 5.44 12.43 -4.52
C GLY A 133 6.93 12.78 -4.38
N LYS A 134 7.28 13.28 -3.20
CA LYS A 134 8.67 13.71 -2.89
C LYS A 134 9.67 12.56 -2.90
N VAL A 135 9.23 11.37 -2.53
CA VAL A 135 10.02 10.14 -2.56
C VAL A 135 9.33 9.19 -3.53
N PRO A 136 9.84 9.06 -4.78
CA PRO A 136 9.28 8.14 -5.75
C PRO A 136 9.35 6.69 -5.27
N PRO A 137 8.43 5.81 -5.74
CA PRO A 137 8.46 4.39 -5.41
C PRO A 137 9.74 3.72 -5.93
N VAL A 138 10.15 2.62 -5.29
CA VAL A 138 11.12 1.72 -5.92
C VAL A 138 10.50 1.10 -7.16
N ARG A 139 11.27 0.97 -8.26
CA ARG A 139 10.75 0.47 -9.53
C ARG A 139 11.63 -0.62 -10.12
N THR A 140 11.00 -1.64 -10.66
CA THR A 140 11.62 -2.64 -11.54
C THR A 140 10.99 -2.51 -12.92
N THR A 141 11.80 -2.52 -13.98
CA THR A 141 11.31 -2.53 -15.36
C THR A 141 12.00 -3.65 -16.11
N THR A 142 11.24 -4.44 -16.85
CA THR A 142 11.77 -5.50 -17.73
C THR A 142 10.93 -5.60 -18.99
N ALA A 143 11.54 -6.07 -20.08
CA ALA A 143 10.81 -6.50 -21.26
C ALA A 143 10.37 -7.96 -21.02
N ALA A 144 9.09 -8.24 -21.25
CA ALA A 144 8.49 -9.56 -21.16
C ALA A 144 8.37 -10.18 -22.57
N ALA A 145 8.40 -11.50 -22.64
CA ALA A 145 8.17 -12.20 -23.90
C ALA A 145 6.73 -11.99 -24.43
N TRP A 146 5.81 -11.62 -23.55
CA TRP A 146 4.41 -11.37 -23.86
C TRP A 146 3.77 -10.53 -22.77
N VAL A 147 2.91 -9.58 -23.15
CA VAL A 147 2.06 -8.78 -22.27
C VAL A 147 0.61 -9.05 -22.64
N PRO A 148 -0.27 -9.38 -21.66
CA PRO A 148 -1.65 -9.75 -21.95
C PRO A 148 -2.44 -8.70 -22.73
N GLY A 149 -3.37 -9.17 -23.58
CA GLY A 149 -4.36 -8.30 -24.25
C GLY A 149 -3.76 -7.31 -25.25
N ASN A 150 -2.60 -7.62 -25.84
CA ASN A 150 -1.88 -6.75 -26.78
C ASN A 150 -1.50 -5.37 -26.20
N SER A 151 -1.41 -5.27 -24.89
CA SER A 151 -0.86 -4.06 -24.27
C SER A 151 0.64 -3.97 -24.50
N LEU A 152 1.14 -2.78 -24.82
CA LEU A 152 2.59 -2.52 -24.97
C LEU A 152 3.29 -2.36 -23.62
N VAL A 153 2.52 -2.13 -22.56
CA VAL A 153 3.02 -2.01 -21.18
C VAL A 153 1.97 -2.51 -20.20
N GLU A 154 2.41 -3.21 -19.16
CA GLU A 154 1.60 -3.54 -17.99
C GLU A 154 2.30 -3.04 -16.74
N ILE A 155 1.55 -2.49 -15.80
CA ILE A 155 2.12 -1.96 -14.55
C ILE A 155 1.29 -2.47 -13.37
N ASP A 156 1.97 -3.07 -12.38
CA ASP A 156 1.43 -3.34 -11.05
C ASP A 156 2.07 -2.46 -9.99
N VAL A 157 1.37 -2.27 -8.87
CA VAL A 157 1.86 -1.43 -7.78
C VAL A 157 1.54 -2.00 -6.41
N ILE A 158 2.43 -1.71 -5.45
CA ILE A 158 2.17 -1.82 -4.03
C ILE A 158 2.14 -0.41 -3.46
N ALA A 159 1.07 -0.09 -2.74
CA ALA A 159 0.85 1.22 -2.13
C ALA A 159 0.40 1.07 -0.66
N TYR A 160 0.07 2.18 -0.01
CA TYR A 160 -0.60 2.18 1.30
C TYR A 160 -1.84 3.09 1.27
N ILE A 161 -2.76 2.84 2.20
CA ILE A 161 -4.00 3.61 2.38
C ILE A 161 -3.82 4.64 3.50
#